data_6c8f79b2ee3f7e6e4c0c7df21a6920ed
#
_entry.id   6c8f79b2ee3f7e6e4c0c7df21a6920ed
#
_cell.length_a   1.000
_cell.length_b   1.000
_cell.length_c   1.000
_cell.angle_alpha   90.00
_cell.angle_beta   90.00
_cell.angle_gamma   90.00
#
_symmetry.space_group_name_H-M   'P 1'
#
loop_
_entity.id
_entity.type
_entity.pdbx_description
1 polymer ?
#
loop_
_entity_poly.entity_id
_entity_poly.type
_entity_poly.pdbx_seq_one_letter_code
_entity_poly.pdbx_strand_id
1 'polypeptide(L)'
;MKLFISIGFVLLSFLSLTAQTRAELQNRKKKLLEEIELSNTLLDQTLSNKKVSLHQLKALKQKIAIRSQLIRTIQSEVGLLREEIDLKARQQIILTSELDTLKSSYAILIQHAYKSSRHFNRILFLLSSENFQQVYKRLFYIRQISNYRVFQADEIAQKTLDLTKSILVLKNQKKIKQNLISDKRLENQLLNQEQAQESISLASLSEKEKELSKALAVKRRKRKKIQQEIERIIAEELRKVTAKGSTSFTSTPEALALSEGFA
;
A
#
# COMPACT_ATOMS: atom_id res chain seq x y z
N MET A 1 -30.60 30.58 10.63
CA MET A 1 -29.27 30.87 10.03
C MET A 1 -28.10 30.26 10.78
N LYS A 2 -28.07 30.19 12.11
CA LYS A 2 -26.95 29.58 12.89
C LYS A 2 -26.85 28.04 12.78
N LEU A 3 -27.97 27.32 12.56
CA LEU A 3 -27.99 25.85 12.42
C LEU A 3 -27.41 25.36 11.07
N PHE A 4 -27.56 26.11 9.99
CA PHE A 4 -27.03 25.76 8.67
C PHE A 4 -25.50 25.92 8.57
N ILE A 5 -24.94 26.87 9.32
CA ILE A 5 -23.48 27.12 9.38
C ILE A 5 -22.79 25.96 10.16
N SER A 6 -23.43 25.42 11.20
CA SER A 6 -22.90 24.31 11.99
C SER A 6 -22.85 22.99 11.22
N ILE A 7 -23.87 22.71 10.37
CA ILE A 7 -23.92 21.48 9.55
C ILE A 7 -22.87 21.55 8.41
N GLY A 8 -22.65 22.72 7.82
CA GLY A 8 -21.60 22.93 6.80
C GLY A 8 -20.18 22.72 7.34
N PHE A 9 -19.93 23.12 8.58
CA PHE A 9 -18.62 22.97 9.19
C PHE A 9 -18.31 21.50 9.57
N VAL A 10 -19.31 20.72 9.98
CA VAL A 10 -19.16 19.27 10.27
C VAL A 10 -18.94 18.48 8.99
N LEU A 11 -19.60 18.83 7.87
CA LEU A 11 -19.37 18.16 6.59
C LEU A 11 -17.98 18.45 6.01
N LEU A 12 -17.44 19.65 6.22
CA LEU A 12 -16.08 20.02 5.75
C LEU A 12 -14.99 19.26 6.51
N SER A 13 -15.21 18.93 7.81
CA SER A 13 -14.25 18.17 8.61
C SER A 13 -14.18 16.69 8.24
N PHE A 14 -15.26 16.09 7.73
CA PHE A 14 -15.26 14.70 7.25
C PHE A 14 -14.50 14.51 5.92
N LEU A 15 -14.53 15.50 5.04
CA LEU A 15 -13.75 15.47 3.78
C LEU A 15 -12.25 15.51 4.01
N SER A 16 -11.80 16.15 5.08
CA SER A 16 -10.38 16.21 5.44
C SER A 16 -9.83 14.87 5.97
N LEU A 17 -10.66 14.07 6.62
CA LEU A 17 -10.24 12.80 7.22
C LEU A 17 -9.90 11.74 6.15
N THR A 18 -10.67 11.66 5.07
CA THR A 18 -10.42 10.69 3.99
C THR A 18 -9.21 11.07 3.14
N ALA A 19 -8.97 12.36 2.92
CA ALA A 19 -7.78 12.84 2.20
C ALA A 19 -6.49 12.58 3.00
N GLN A 20 -6.52 12.78 4.32
CA GLN A 20 -5.40 12.47 5.21
C GLN A 20 -5.08 10.98 5.22
N THR A 21 -6.07 10.11 5.29
CA THR A 21 -5.89 8.66 5.31
C THR A 21 -5.22 8.14 4.02
N ARG A 22 -5.59 8.69 2.87
CA ARG A 22 -4.99 8.31 1.58
C ARG A 22 -3.55 8.79 1.45
N ALA A 23 -3.27 10.04 1.82
CA ALA A 23 -1.91 10.58 1.82
C ALA A 23 -1.00 9.80 2.79
N GLU A 24 -1.52 9.41 3.95
CA GLU A 24 -0.81 8.57 4.91
C GLU A 24 -0.46 7.19 4.35
N LEU A 25 -1.39 6.53 3.67
CA LEU A 25 -1.14 5.24 3.00
C LEU A 25 -0.08 5.35 1.88
N GLN A 26 -0.12 6.41 1.10
CA GLN A 26 0.88 6.68 0.05
C GLN A 26 2.27 6.92 0.64
N ASN A 27 2.38 7.70 1.72
CA ASN A 27 3.63 7.91 2.43
C ASN A 27 4.16 6.63 3.07
N ARG A 28 3.28 5.81 3.63
CA ARG A 28 3.63 4.50 4.19
C ARG A 28 4.12 3.54 3.12
N LYS A 29 3.44 3.49 1.97
CA LYS A 29 3.87 2.72 0.79
C LYS A 29 5.28 3.13 0.34
N LYS A 30 5.55 4.44 0.21
CA LYS A 30 6.86 4.97 -0.17
C LYS A 30 7.96 4.53 0.80
N LYS A 31 7.74 4.67 2.12
CA LYS A 31 8.68 4.22 3.14
C LYS A 31 8.96 2.71 3.06
N LEU A 32 7.93 1.89 2.86
CA LEU A 32 8.09 0.45 2.74
C LEU A 32 8.88 0.04 1.48
N LEU A 33 8.73 0.76 0.37
CA LEU A 33 9.54 0.55 -0.84
C LEU A 33 11.01 0.92 -0.60
N GLU A 34 11.28 2.03 0.08
CA GLU A 34 12.65 2.44 0.48
C GLU A 34 13.29 1.40 1.42
N GLU A 35 12.53 0.86 2.38
CA GLU A 35 13.00 -0.21 3.27
C GLU A 35 13.30 -1.52 2.52
N ILE A 36 12.50 -1.88 1.52
CA ILE A 36 12.74 -3.05 0.66
C ILE A 36 14.04 -2.85 -0.13
N GLU A 37 14.25 -1.68 -0.72
CA GLU A 37 15.46 -1.37 -1.47
C GLU A 37 16.71 -1.43 -0.59
N LEU A 38 16.65 -0.85 0.61
CA LEU A 38 17.72 -0.97 1.59
C LEU A 38 17.99 -2.44 1.95
N SER A 39 16.94 -3.24 2.13
CA SER A 39 17.08 -4.67 2.42
C SER A 39 17.70 -5.45 1.26
N ASN A 40 17.42 -5.07 0.00
CA ASN A 40 18.06 -5.65 -1.18
C ASN A 40 19.56 -5.38 -1.19
N THR A 41 19.97 -4.11 -0.98
CA THR A 41 21.41 -3.74 -0.97
C THR A 41 22.16 -4.45 0.15
N LEU A 42 21.58 -4.59 1.33
CA LEU A 42 22.17 -5.33 2.44
C LEU A 42 22.31 -6.84 2.14
N LEU A 43 21.32 -7.44 1.49
CA LEU A 43 21.39 -8.84 1.04
C LEU A 43 22.47 -9.04 0.00
N ASP A 44 22.58 -8.17 -1.01
CA ASP A 44 23.60 -8.26 -2.08
C ASP A 44 25.01 -8.14 -1.50
N GLN A 45 25.25 -7.22 -0.56
CA GLN A 45 26.53 -7.09 0.14
C GLN A 45 26.90 -8.34 0.94
N THR A 46 25.91 -9.07 1.45
CA THR A 46 26.14 -10.28 2.25
C THR A 46 26.30 -11.53 1.37
N LEU A 47 25.76 -11.54 0.14
CA LEU A 47 25.89 -12.65 -0.82
C LEU A 47 27.33 -12.81 -1.38
N SER A 48 28.18 -11.77 -1.31
CA SER A 48 29.58 -11.84 -1.72
C SER A 48 30.40 -12.84 -0.90
N ASN A 49 29.95 -13.21 0.30
CA ASN A 49 30.54 -14.25 1.13
C ASN A 49 29.69 -15.54 1.07
N LYS A 50 30.19 -16.56 0.38
CA LYS A 50 29.59 -17.89 0.10
C LYS A 50 29.08 -18.73 1.29
N LYS A 51 28.80 -18.15 2.44
CA LYS A 51 28.23 -18.81 3.63
C LYS A 51 26.84 -18.26 3.87
N VAL A 52 25.82 -19.10 3.69
CA VAL A 52 24.45 -18.80 4.17
C VAL A 52 24.55 -18.53 5.67
N SER A 53 24.49 -17.29 6.08
CA SER A 53 24.59 -16.89 7.48
C SER A 53 23.19 -16.69 8.07
N LEU A 54 23.08 -16.88 9.38
CA LEU A 54 21.85 -16.53 10.13
C LEU A 54 21.42 -15.07 9.90
N HIS A 55 22.38 -14.18 9.62
CA HIS A 55 22.12 -12.79 9.29
C HIS A 55 21.36 -12.64 7.98
N GLN A 56 21.74 -13.38 6.93
CA GLN A 56 21.02 -13.38 5.64
C GLN A 56 19.57 -13.85 5.79
N LEU A 57 19.38 -14.95 6.55
CA LEU A 57 18.03 -15.45 6.81
C LEU A 57 17.19 -14.43 7.59
N LYS A 58 17.78 -13.74 8.58
CA LYS A 58 17.10 -12.70 9.34
C LYS A 58 16.72 -11.52 8.44
N ALA A 59 17.63 -11.05 7.59
CA ALA A 59 17.37 -9.97 6.64
C ALA A 59 16.27 -10.35 5.63
N LEU A 60 16.29 -11.59 5.11
CA LEU A 60 15.27 -12.10 4.21
C LEU A 60 13.88 -12.16 4.89
N LYS A 61 13.81 -12.63 6.12
CA LYS A 61 12.56 -12.63 6.92
C LYS A 61 12.00 -11.22 7.14
N GLN A 62 12.87 -10.26 7.43
CA GLN A 62 12.46 -8.86 7.56
C GLN A 62 11.90 -8.33 6.23
N LYS A 63 12.58 -8.58 5.12
CA LYS A 63 12.14 -8.20 3.78
C LYS A 63 10.77 -8.78 3.43
N ILE A 64 10.54 -10.06 3.70
CA ILE A 64 9.24 -10.74 3.53
C ILE A 64 8.15 -10.05 4.37
N ALA A 65 8.44 -9.72 5.63
CA ALA A 65 7.49 -9.03 6.51
C ALA A 65 7.13 -7.63 5.99
N ILE A 66 8.13 -6.84 5.55
CA ILE A 66 7.94 -5.50 4.97
C ILE A 66 7.12 -5.59 3.69
N ARG A 67 7.44 -6.53 2.78
CA ARG A 67 6.69 -6.74 1.53
C ARG A 67 5.24 -7.15 1.79
N SER A 68 5.01 -8.02 2.76
CA SER A 68 3.66 -8.41 3.18
C SER A 68 2.86 -7.20 3.71
N GLN A 69 3.52 -6.28 4.41
CA GLN A 69 2.91 -5.04 4.87
C GLN A 69 2.63 -4.07 3.72
N LEU A 70 3.54 -3.96 2.74
CA LEU A 70 3.33 -3.18 1.51
C LEU A 70 2.09 -3.67 0.75
N ILE A 71 1.95 -4.98 0.55
CA ILE A 71 0.79 -5.59 -0.12
C ILE A 71 -0.52 -5.23 0.60
N ARG A 72 -0.54 -5.31 1.94
CA ARG A 72 -1.72 -4.89 2.73
C ARG A 72 -2.02 -3.41 2.58
N THR A 73 -0.99 -2.56 2.54
CA THR A 73 -1.15 -1.11 2.34
C THR A 73 -1.73 -0.78 0.97
N ILE A 74 -1.22 -1.42 -0.09
CA ILE A 74 -1.77 -1.28 -1.46
C ILE A 74 -3.23 -1.76 -1.50
N GLN A 75 -3.55 -2.85 -0.82
CA GLN A 75 -4.91 -3.36 -0.76
C GLN A 75 -5.89 -2.39 -0.08
N SER A 76 -5.47 -1.74 1.00
CA SER A 76 -6.25 -0.70 1.68
C SER A 76 -6.44 0.53 0.78
N GLU A 77 -5.40 0.97 0.08
CA GLU A 77 -5.47 2.08 -0.89
C GLU A 77 -6.45 1.76 -2.03
N VAL A 78 -6.42 0.55 -2.57
CA VAL A 78 -7.37 0.08 -3.60
C VAL A 78 -8.80 0.06 -3.07
N GLY A 79 -9.00 -0.33 -1.80
CA GLY A 79 -10.30 -0.30 -1.14
C GLY A 79 -10.89 1.10 -1.07
N LEU A 80 -10.15 2.06 -0.52
CA LEU A 80 -10.57 3.47 -0.43
C LEU A 80 -10.84 4.09 -1.81
N LEU A 81 -9.96 3.81 -2.78
CA LEU A 81 -10.13 4.32 -4.13
C LEU A 81 -11.36 3.73 -4.83
N ARG A 82 -11.72 2.50 -4.53
CA ARG A 82 -12.96 1.88 -5.02
C ARG A 82 -14.20 2.60 -4.48
N GLU A 83 -14.24 2.87 -3.19
CA GLU A 83 -15.35 3.61 -2.56
C GLU A 83 -15.49 5.02 -3.15
N GLU A 84 -14.38 5.74 -3.33
CA GLU A 84 -14.37 7.05 -3.98
C GLU A 84 -14.91 7.00 -5.41
N ILE A 85 -14.50 6.00 -6.19
CA ILE A 85 -14.96 5.79 -7.57
C ILE A 85 -16.47 5.52 -7.59
N ASP A 86 -16.97 4.67 -6.71
CA ASP A 86 -18.38 4.30 -6.64
C ASP A 86 -19.26 5.50 -6.24
N LEU A 87 -18.80 6.31 -5.28
CA LEU A 87 -19.49 7.56 -4.90
C LEU A 87 -19.53 8.55 -6.05
N LYS A 88 -18.40 8.80 -6.72
CA LYS A 88 -18.35 9.72 -7.88
C LYS A 88 -19.16 9.22 -9.07
N ALA A 89 -19.19 7.91 -9.29
CA ALA A 89 -20.03 7.32 -10.34
C ALA A 89 -21.52 7.56 -10.09
N ARG A 90 -21.98 7.41 -8.84
CA ARG A 90 -23.38 7.74 -8.46
C ARG A 90 -23.68 9.23 -8.65
N GLN A 91 -22.78 10.12 -8.21
CA GLN A 91 -22.93 11.55 -8.41
C GLN A 91 -23.00 11.92 -9.88
N GLN A 92 -22.19 11.27 -10.73
CA GLN A 92 -22.23 11.47 -12.19
C GLN A 92 -23.57 11.05 -12.79
N ILE A 93 -24.16 9.95 -12.36
CA ILE A 93 -25.47 9.50 -12.82
C ILE A 93 -26.54 10.53 -12.48
N ILE A 94 -26.55 11.03 -11.23
CA ILE A 94 -27.51 12.08 -10.79
C ILE A 94 -27.32 13.35 -11.63
N LEU A 95 -26.09 13.84 -11.78
CA LEU A 95 -25.81 15.04 -12.56
C LEU A 95 -26.22 14.90 -14.03
N THR A 96 -26.03 13.70 -14.62
CA THR A 96 -26.47 13.39 -15.98
C THR A 96 -27.99 13.47 -16.10
N SER A 97 -28.72 12.86 -15.16
CA SER A 97 -30.19 12.89 -15.15
C SER A 97 -30.75 14.31 -14.98
N GLU A 98 -30.15 15.11 -14.09
CA GLU A 98 -30.51 16.53 -13.91
C GLU A 98 -30.28 17.32 -15.18
N LEU A 99 -29.13 17.14 -15.84
CA LEU A 99 -28.77 17.83 -17.07
C LEU A 99 -29.72 17.46 -18.21
N ASP A 100 -30.10 16.19 -18.34
CA ASP A 100 -31.06 15.73 -19.36
C ASP A 100 -32.45 16.33 -19.11
N THR A 101 -32.86 16.42 -17.84
CA THR A 101 -34.12 17.08 -17.48
C THR A 101 -34.11 18.58 -17.82
N LEU A 102 -33.03 19.29 -17.50
CA LEU A 102 -32.85 20.69 -17.84
C LEU A 102 -32.86 20.93 -19.35
N LYS A 103 -32.12 20.11 -20.11
CA LYS A 103 -32.06 20.18 -21.58
C LYS A 103 -33.44 19.94 -22.20
N SER A 104 -34.16 18.93 -21.70
CA SER A 104 -35.53 18.64 -22.20
C SER A 104 -36.48 19.79 -21.93
N SER A 105 -36.47 20.34 -20.72
CA SER A 105 -37.29 21.50 -20.36
C SER A 105 -36.93 22.72 -21.19
N TYR A 106 -35.64 22.99 -21.39
CA TYR A 106 -35.18 24.10 -22.25
C TYR A 106 -35.57 23.88 -23.70
N ALA A 107 -35.46 22.68 -24.26
CA ALA A 107 -35.86 22.35 -25.62
C ALA A 107 -37.36 22.62 -25.85
N ILE A 108 -38.23 22.22 -24.93
CA ILE A 108 -39.68 22.49 -24.98
C ILE A 108 -39.90 24.00 -24.96
N LEU A 109 -39.24 24.73 -24.09
CA LEU A 109 -39.38 26.19 -23.99
C LEU A 109 -38.93 26.91 -25.26
N ILE A 110 -37.83 26.49 -25.88
CA ILE A 110 -37.34 27.03 -27.15
C ILE A 110 -38.31 26.69 -28.30
N GLN A 111 -38.83 25.46 -28.34
CA GLN A 111 -39.80 25.05 -29.35
C GLN A 111 -41.09 25.89 -29.29
N HIS A 112 -41.62 26.13 -28.08
CA HIS A 112 -42.75 27.02 -27.89
C HIS A 112 -42.44 28.45 -28.31
N ALA A 113 -41.27 28.96 -27.96
CA ALA A 113 -40.82 30.27 -28.35
C ALA A 113 -40.73 30.42 -29.89
N TYR A 114 -40.22 29.42 -30.59
CA TYR A 114 -40.10 29.41 -32.04
C TYR A 114 -41.47 29.38 -32.71
N LYS A 115 -42.39 28.53 -32.25
CA LYS A 115 -43.77 28.47 -32.78
C LYS A 115 -44.50 29.80 -32.56
N SER A 116 -44.38 30.39 -31.38
CA SER A 116 -44.98 31.67 -31.05
C SER A 116 -44.37 32.85 -31.85
N SER A 117 -43.09 32.82 -32.15
CA SER A 117 -42.39 33.91 -32.85
C SER A 117 -42.91 34.10 -34.29
N ARG A 118 -43.43 33.06 -34.93
CA ARG A 118 -44.00 33.13 -36.29
C ARG A 118 -45.35 33.86 -36.35
N HIS A 119 -46.12 33.84 -35.27
CA HIS A 119 -47.49 34.41 -35.23
C HIS A 119 -47.61 35.53 -34.21
N PHE A 120 -46.58 35.81 -33.42
CA PHE A 120 -46.60 36.75 -32.31
C PHE A 120 -45.76 37.97 -32.61
N ASN A 121 -46.44 39.04 -33.10
CA ASN A 121 -45.79 40.34 -33.20
C ASN A 121 -45.71 40.98 -31.82
N ARG A 122 -44.50 41.01 -31.22
CA ARG A 122 -44.26 41.58 -29.89
C ARG A 122 -44.73 43.02 -29.78
N ILE A 123 -44.63 43.77 -30.88
CA ILE A 123 -45.08 45.18 -30.98
C ILE A 123 -46.60 45.22 -30.90
N LEU A 124 -47.30 44.35 -31.67
CA LEU A 124 -48.76 44.28 -31.67
C LEU A 124 -49.28 43.85 -30.28
N PHE A 125 -48.61 42.93 -29.62
CA PHE A 125 -48.92 42.49 -28.22
C PHE A 125 -48.82 43.66 -27.24
N LEU A 126 -47.83 44.52 -27.35
CA LEU A 126 -47.70 45.70 -26.50
C LEU A 126 -48.75 46.79 -26.86
N LEU A 127 -48.97 47.02 -28.14
CA LEU A 127 -49.95 48.06 -28.63
C LEU A 127 -51.40 47.63 -28.37
N SER A 128 -51.73 46.37 -28.28
CA SER A 128 -53.09 45.89 -27.95
C SER A 128 -53.44 46.02 -26.43
N SER A 129 -52.69 46.80 -25.68
CA SER A 129 -52.96 47.07 -24.28
C SER A 129 -53.96 48.21 -24.11
N GLU A 130 -54.82 48.04 -23.10
CA GLU A 130 -55.88 49.03 -22.82
C GLU A 130 -55.36 50.27 -22.10
N ASN A 131 -54.27 50.15 -21.37
CA ASN A 131 -53.66 51.23 -20.61
C ASN A 131 -52.15 51.09 -20.46
N PHE A 132 -51.44 52.16 -20.10
CA PHE A 132 -50.01 52.24 -20.00
C PHE A 132 -49.47 51.27 -18.94
N GLN A 133 -50.17 51.03 -17.83
CA GLN A 133 -49.79 50.12 -16.80
C GLN A 133 -49.74 48.66 -17.32
N GLN A 134 -50.68 48.32 -18.22
CA GLN A 134 -50.68 46.98 -18.84
C GLN A 134 -49.53 46.85 -19.86
N VAL A 135 -49.14 47.87 -20.59
CA VAL A 135 -47.94 47.86 -21.45
C VAL A 135 -46.70 47.57 -20.62
N TYR A 136 -46.55 48.26 -19.51
CA TYR A 136 -45.42 48.11 -18.61
C TYR A 136 -45.33 46.67 -18.07
N LYS A 137 -46.43 46.10 -17.58
CA LYS A 137 -46.47 44.70 -17.08
C LYS A 137 -46.12 43.70 -18.18
N ARG A 138 -46.65 43.87 -19.42
CA ARG A 138 -46.35 43.01 -20.56
C ARG A 138 -44.86 43.06 -20.94
N LEU A 139 -44.28 44.24 -20.97
CA LEU A 139 -42.84 44.42 -21.22
C LEU A 139 -41.99 43.76 -20.15
N PHE A 140 -42.38 43.91 -18.89
CA PHE A 140 -41.71 43.28 -17.75
C PHE A 140 -41.72 41.74 -17.87
N TYR A 141 -42.86 41.12 -18.19
CA TYR A 141 -42.97 39.69 -18.40
C TYR A 141 -42.11 39.19 -19.58
N ILE A 142 -42.09 39.90 -20.71
CA ILE A 142 -41.25 39.56 -21.87
C ILE A 142 -39.77 39.55 -21.45
N ARG A 143 -39.35 40.56 -20.70
CA ARG A 143 -37.97 40.69 -20.19
C ARG A 143 -37.63 39.57 -19.20
N GLN A 144 -38.53 39.26 -18.27
CA GLN A 144 -38.37 38.20 -17.31
C GLN A 144 -38.22 36.83 -17.98
N ILE A 145 -39.07 36.50 -18.96
CA ILE A 145 -38.96 35.25 -19.71
C ILE A 145 -37.64 35.19 -20.50
N SER A 146 -37.19 36.29 -21.08
CA SER A 146 -35.93 36.35 -21.80
C SER A 146 -34.76 36.10 -20.89
N ASN A 147 -34.70 36.75 -19.74
CA ASN A 147 -33.65 36.54 -18.72
C ASN A 147 -33.65 35.11 -18.19
N TYR A 148 -34.83 34.54 -17.95
CA TYR A 148 -34.92 33.13 -17.48
C TYR A 148 -34.35 32.15 -18.53
N ARG A 149 -34.56 32.38 -19.82
CA ARG A 149 -33.97 31.53 -20.88
C ARG A 149 -32.44 31.61 -20.89
N VAL A 150 -31.88 32.81 -20.77
CA VAL A 150 -30.43 33.01 -20.68
C VAL A 150 -29.88 32.24 -19.46
N PHE A 151 -30.51 32.45 -18.32
CA PHE A 151 -30.11 31.75 -17.06
C PHE A 151 -30.13 30.22 -17.23
N GLN A 152 -31.20 29.66 -17.83
CA GLN A 152 -31.26 28.21 -18.08
C GLN A 152 -30.16 27.71 -19.03
N ALA A 153 -29.87 28.50 -20.09
CA ALA A 153 -28.80 28.16 -21.04
C ALA A 153 -27.43 28.14 -20.35
N ASP A 154 -27.16 29.13 -19.50
CA ASP A 154 -25.92 29.21 -18.72
C ASP A 154 -25.82 28.07 -17.71
N GLU A 155 -26.92 27.73 -17.04
CA GLU A 155 -26.97 26.59 -16.10
C GLU A 155 -26.65 25.26 -16.82
N ILE A 156 -27.23 25.05 -18.01
CA ILE A 156 -26.93 23.86 -18.83
C ILE A 156 -25.45 23.83 -19.24
N ALA A 157 -24.90 24.98 -19.63
CA ALA A 157 -23.48 25.08 -20.00
C ALA A 157 -22.56 24.74 -18.82
N GLN A 158 -22.81 25.30 -17.65
CA GLN A 158 -22.04 25.03 -16.42
C GLN A 158 -22.13 23.57 -16.01
N LYS A 159 -23.35 23.02 -15.93
CA LYS A 159 -23.53 21.58 -15.57
C LYS A 159 -22.87 20.65 -16.58
N THR A 160 -22.86 21.00 -17.87
CA THR A 160 -22.17 20.22 -18.91
C THR A 160 -20.65 20.23 -18.70
N LEU A 161 -20.08 21.38 -18.36
CA LEU A 161 -18.67 21.52 -18.05
C LEU A 161 -18.29 20.69 -16.81
N ASP A 162 -19.10 20.76 -15.76
CA ASP A 162 -18.88 20.03 -14.52
C ASP A 162 -18.99 18.51 -14.72
N LEU A 163 -19.95 18.07 -15.54
CA LEU A 163 -20.07 16.66 -15.94
C LEU A 163 -18.82 16.19 -16.68
N THR A 164 -18.32 16.99 -17.63
CA THR A 164 -17.11 16.67 -18.39
C THR A 164 -15.89 16.55 -17.49
N LYS A 165 -15.70 17.48 -16.54
CA LYS A 165 -14.63 17.43 -15.54
C LYS A 165 -14.76 16.17 -14.66
N SER A 166 -15.98 15.85 -14.22
CA SER A 166 -16.23 14.66 -13.40
C SER A 166 -15.88 13.36 -14.13
N ILE A 167 -16.20 13.25 -15.42
CA ILE A 167 -15.86 12.11 -16.28
C ILE A 167 -14.34 11.93 -16.35
N LEU A 168 -13.60 13.02 -16.58
CA LEU A 168 -12.14 12.97 -16.67
C LEU A 168 -11.49 12.52 -15.35
N VAL A 169 -11.97 13.07 -14.23
CA VAL A 169 -11.50 12.68 -12.90
C VAL A 169 -11.77 11.20 -12.64
N LEU A 170 -12.97 10.72 -12.92
CA LEU A 170 -13.36 9.32 -12.73
C LEU A 170 -12.52 8.38 -13.60
N LYS A 171 -12.28 8.75 -14.87
CA LYS A 171 -11.40 7.98 -15.77
C LYS A 171 -9.98 7.87 -15.22
N ASN A 172 -9.43 8.96 -14.72
CA ASN A 172 -8.09 8.98 -14.12
C ASN A 172 -8.02 8.10 -12.85
N GLN A 173 -9.01 8.21 -11.95
CA GLN A 173 -9.07 7.37 -10.75
C GLN A 173 -9.17 5.87 -11.08
N LYS A 174 -9.96 5.49 -12.10
CA LYS A 174 -10.02 4.10 -12.58
C LYS A 174 -8.67 3.61 -13.09
N LYS A 175 -7.91 4.45 -13.82
CA LYS A 175 -6.56 4.13 -14.29
C LYS A 175 -5.59 3.92 -13.13
N ILE A 176 -5.60 4.82 -12.13
CA ILE A 176 -4.77 4.69 -10.93
C ILE A 176 -5.09 3.37 -10.20
N LYS A 177 -6.37 3.04 -10.02
CA LYS A 177 -6.79 1.77 -9.40
C LYS A 177 -6.25 0.57 -10.15
N GLN A 178 -6.25 0.59 -11.47
CA GLN A 178 -5.76 -0.50 -12.30
C GLN A 178 -4.25 -0.69 -12.16
N ASN A 179 -3.50 0.41 -12.11
CA ASN A 179 -2.05 0.35 -11.86
C ASN A 179 -1.74 -0.24 -10.48
N LEU A 180 -2.45 0.19 -9.43
CA LEU A 180 -2.28 -0.35 -8.08
C LEU A 180 -2.57 -1.86 -8.00
N ILE A 181 -3.56 -2.35 -8.75
CA ILE A 181 -3.85 -3.78 -8.82
C ILE A 181 -2.71 -4.53 -9.53
N SER A 182 -2.12 -3.95 -10.57
CA SER A 182 -0.95 -4.50 -11.25
C SER A 182 0.26 -4.56 -10.32
N ASP A 183 0.55 -3.47 -9.62
CA ASP A 183 1.63 -3.39 -8.62
C ASP A 183 1.46 -4.47 -7.54
N LYS A 184 0.22 -4.60 -7.01
CA LYS A 184 -0.08 -5.65 -6.03
C LYS A 184 0.21 -7.05 -6.54
N ARG A 185 -0.10 -7.33 -7.82
CA ARG A 185 0.19 -8.64 -8.43
C ARG A 185 1.69 -8.90 -8.50
N LEU A 186 2.46 -7.90 -8.94
CA LEU A 186 3.92 -7.97 -8.98
C LEU A 186 4.51 -8.21 -7.59
N GLU A 187 4.07 -7.46 -6.59
CA GLU A 187 4.55 -7.61 -5.21
C GLU A 187 4.22 -9.00 -4.63
N ASN A 188 3.06 -9.58 -4.96
CA ASN A 188 2.73 -10.96 -4.57
C ASN A 188 3.65 -11.99 -5.24
N GLN A 189 4.00 -11.82 -6.51
CA GLN A 189 4.95 -12.71 -7.19
C GLN A 189 6.33 -12.66 -6.53
N LEU A 190 6.83 -11.46 -6.23
CA LEU A 190 8.09 -11.26 -5.53
C LEU A 190 8.06 -11.85 -4.11
N LEU A 191 6.94 -11.70 -3.39
CA LEU A 191 6.75 -12.30 -2.06
C LEU A 191 6.88 -13.83 -2.13
N ASN A 192 6.22 -14.47 -3.11
CA ASN A 192 6.29 -15.93 -3.28
C ASN A 192 7.72 -16.39 -3.59
N GLN A 193 8.47 -15.65 -4.41
CA GLN A 193 9.87 -15.93 -4.71
C GLN A 193 10.75 -15.82 -3.45
N GLU A 194 10.56 -14.77 -2.66
CA GLU A 194 11.30 -14.57 -1.40
C GLU A 194 10.99 -15.65 -0.35
N GLN A 195 9.73 -16.08 -0.27
CA GLN A 195 9.33 -17.19 0.61
C GLN A 195 9.94 -18.53 0.17
N ALA A 196 10.00 -18.79 -1.14
CA ALA A 196 10.69 -19.96 -1.66
C ALA A 196 12.19 -19.92 -1.34
N GLN A 197 12.84 -18.77 -1.50
CA GLN A 197 14.24 -18.58 -1.14
C GLN A 197 14.48 -18.76 0.37
N GLU A 198 13.57 -18.28 1.21
CA GLU A 198 13.61 -18.49 2.66
C GLU A 198 13.59 -19.99 3.00
N SER A 199 12.67 -20.75 2.38
CA SER A 199 12.53 -22.18 2.62
C SER A 199 13.79 -22.96 2.24
N ILE A 200 14.42 -22.64 1.11
CA ILE A 200 15.69 -23.22 0.66
C ILE A 200 16.81 -22.89 1.64
N SER A 201 16.88 -21.64 2.10
CA SER A 201 17.89 -21.19 3.05
C SER A 201 17.75 -21.91 4.42
N LEU A 202 16.51 -22.10 4.88
CA LEU A 202 16.21 -22.84 6.11
C LEU A 202 16.61 -24.32 5.99
N ALA A 203 16.29 -24.97 4.86
CA ALA A 203 16.66 -26.36 4.61
C ALA A 203 18.18 -26.54 4.62
N SER A 204 18.92 -25.65 3.96
CA SER A 204 20.38 -25.65 3.93
C SER A 204 21.01 -25.46 5.31
N LEU A 205 20.46 -24.56 6.14
CA LEU A 205 20.92 -24.36 7.53
C LEU A 205 20.65 -25.59 8.40
N SER A 206 19.47 -26.20 8.27
CA SER A 206 19.11 -27.41 9.03
C SER A 206 20.02 -28.59 8.66
N GLU A 207 20.41 -28.73 7.41
CA GLU A 207 21.34 -29.77 6.96
C GLU A 207 22.75 -29.57 7.58
N LYS A 208 23.26 -28.33 7.51
CA LYS A 208 24.57 -27.99 8.16
C LYS A 208 24.54 -28.20 9.68
N GLU A 209 23.44 -27.87 10.35
CA GLU A 209 23.28 -28.12 11.78
C GLU A 209 23.38 -29.61 12.09
N LYS A 210 22.75 -30.50 11.30
CA LYS A 210 22.85 -31.96 11.44
C LYS A 210 24.27 -32.45 11.22
N GLU A 211 24.97 -31.93 10.20
CA GLU A 211 26.36 -32.29 9.93
C GLU A 211 27.30 -31.87 11.09
N LEU A 212 27.17 -30.65 11.59
CA LEU A 212 27.92 -30.13 12.73
C LEU A 212 27.63 -30.93 14.00
N SER A 213 26.37 -31.27 14.24
CA SER A 213 25.98 -32.10 15.39
C SER A 213 26.63 -33.48 15.34
N LYS A 214 26.62 -34.13 14.15
CA LYS A 214 27.32 -35.43 13.95
C LYS A 214 28.84 -35.29 14.18
N ALA A 215 29.46 -34.24 13.61
CA ALA A 215 30.88 -33.99 13.77
C ALA A 215 31.28 -33.75 15.24
N LEU A 216 30.44 -32.96 15.98
CA LEU A 216 30.61 -32.75 17.43
C LEU A 216 30.47 -34.04 18.22
N ALA A 217 29.51 -34.91 17.89
CA ALA A 217 29.35 -36.20 18.54
C ALA A 217 30.59 -37.11 18.36
N VAL A 218 31.14 -37.10 17.13
CA VAL A 218 32.40 -37.83 16.84
C VAL A 218 33.57 -37.26 17.63
N LYS A 219 33.73 -35.92 17.66
CA LYS A 219 34.80 -35.28 18.47
C LYS A 219 34.66 -35.56 19.96
N ARG A 220 33.42 -35.51 20.49
CA ARG A 220 33.18 -35.87 21.93
C ARG A 220 33.54 -37.31 22.23
N ARG A 221 33.22 -38.25 21.32
CA ARG A 221 33.64 -39.67 21.50
C ARG A 221 35.15 -39.82 21.46
N LYS A 222 35.85 -39.14 20.52
CA LYS A 222 37.32 -39.15 20.46
C LYS A 222 37.93 -38.59 21.74
N ARG A 223 37.43 -37.42 22.22
CA ARG A 223 37.90 -36.83 23.49
C ARG A 223 37.74 -37.78 24.69
N LYS A 224 36.57 -38.43 24.77
CA LYS A 224 36.34 -39.39 25.86
C LYS A 224 37.31 -40.57 25.80
N LYS A 225 37.65 -41.10 24.61
CA LYS A 225 38.64 -42.17 24.45
C LYS A 225 40.05 -41.70 24.87
N ILE A 226 40.46 -40.50 24.44
CA ILE A 226 41.75 -39.92 24.81
C ILE A 226 41.81 -39.74 26.35
N GLN A 227 40.76 -39.21 26.95
CA GLN A 227 40.69 -39.06 28.41
C GLN A 227 40.86 -40.39 29.16
N GLN A 228 40.17 -41.43 28.72
CA GLN A 228 40.25 -42.74 29.26
C GLN A 228 41.70 -43.38 29.13
N GLU A 229 42.32 -43.06 27.96
CA GLU A 229 43.68 -43.50 27.69
C GLU A 229 44.69 -42.77 28.60
N ILE A 230 44.56 -41.49 28.80
CA ILE A 230 45.36 -40.69 29.75
C ILE A 230 45.19 -41.21 31.15
N GLU A 231 43.97 -41.46 31.63
CA GLU A 231 43.71 -42.03 32.96
C GLU A 231 44.32 -43.37 33.10
N ARG A 232 44.30 -44.22 32.06
CA ARG A 232 44.98 -45.54 32.07
C ARG A 232 46.48 -45.41 32.20
N ILE A 233 47.11 -44.55 31.41
CA ILE A 233 48.54 -44.28 31.43
C ILE A 233 48.96 -43.75 32.82
N ILE A 234 48.26 -42.82 33.40
CA ILE A 234 48.51 -42.29 34.73
C ILE A 234 48.40 -43.38 35.78
N ALA A 235 47.37 -44.25 35.72
CA ALA A 235 47.17 -45.34 36.63
C ALA A 235 48.30 -46.40 36.52
N GLU A 236 48.80 -46.71 35.32
CA GLU A 236 49.94 -47.59 35.08
C GLU A 236 51.23 -46.99 35.59
N GLU A 237 51.48 -45.70 35.37
CA GLU A 237 52.65 -44.98 35.90
C GLU A 237 52.65 -44.96 37.45
N LEU A 238 51.50 -44.63 38.05
CA LEU A 238 51.34 -44.70 39.52
C LEU A 238 51.64 -46.10 40.09
N ARG A 239 51.16 -47.17 39.43
CA ARG A 239 51.46 -48.55 39.81
C ARG A 239 52.96 -48.89 39.74
N LYS A 240 53.65 -48.42 38.70
CA LYS A 240 55.09 -48.59 38.53
C LYS A 240 55.91 -47.86 39.60
N VAL A 241 55.50 -46.66 39.99
CA VAL A 241 56.12 -45.82 41.00
C VAL A 241 55.90 -46.43 42.38
N THR A 242 54.69 -46.88 42.71
CA THR A 242 54.39 -47.53 43.98
C THR A 242 55.09 -48.90 44.12
N ALA A 243 55.27 -49.66 43.02
CA ALA A 243 56.01 -50.94 43.02
C ALA A 243 57.52 -50.75 43.19
N LYS A 244 58.11 -49.58 42.89
CA LYS A 244 59.55 -49.27 43.06
C LYS A 244 59.92 -48.58 44.36
N GLY A 245 59.02 -48.34 45.30
CA GLY A 245 59.26 -47.76 46.60
C GLY A 245 59.81 -46.33 46.60
N SER A 246 59.67 -45.57 45.51
CA SER A 246 60.15 -44.21 45.42
C SER A 246 59.00 -43.24 45.64
N THR A 247 59.16 -42.34 46.61
CA THR A 247 58.17 -41.31 46.99
C THR A 247 58.28 -40.01 46.18
N SER A 248 59.09 -39.93 45.12
CA SER A 248 59.16 -38.70 44.26
C SER A 248 58.47 -38.90 42.91
N PHE A 249 57.46 -38.11 42.72
CA PHE A 249 56.71 -38.01 41.45
C PHE A 249 57.48 -37.05 40.52
N THR A 250 58.32 -37.58 39.65
CA THR A 250 58.86 -36.80 38.52
C THR A 250 57.99 -37.10 37.34
N SER A 251 57.24 -36.06 36.88
CA SER A 251 56.46 -36.13 35.65
C SER A 251 57.39 -36.47 34.47
N THR A 252 57.12 -37.59 33.79
CA THR A 252 57.87 -37.92 32.55
C THR A 252 57.70 -36.87 31.49
N PRO A 253 58.73 -36.62 30.64
CA PRO A 253 58.64 -35.63 29.55
C PRO A 253 57.44 -35.84 28.64
N GLU A 254 56.94 -37.07 28.49
CA GLU A 254 55.77 -37.44 27.69
C GLU A 254 54.47 -37.00 28.34
N ALA A 255 54.33 -37.02 29.63
CA ALA A 255 53.18 -36.56 30.38
C ALA A 255 53.09 -34.99 30.35
N LEU A 256 54.26 -34.32 30.40
CA LEU A 256 54.34 -32.86 30.22
C LEU A 256 53.95 -32.40 28.79
N ALA A 257 54.48 -33.11 27.77
CA ALA A 257 54.13 -32.80 26.35
C ALA A 257 52.64 -33.01 26.03
N LEU A 258 51.95 -33.95 26.67
CA LEU A 258 50.53 -34.19 26.58
C LEU A 258 49.72 -33.10 27.29
N SER A 259 50.23 -32.50 28.38
CA SER A 259 49.53 -31.42 29.10
C SER A 259 49.62 -30.06 28.36
N GLU A 260 50.71 -29.76 27.68
CA GLU A 260 50.91 -28.53 26.88
C GLU A 260 50.11 -28.53 25.57
N GLY A 261 49.75 -29.69 25.04
CA GLY A 261 48.90 -29.79 23.84
C GLY A 261 47.40 -29.60 24.12
N PHE A 262 46.97 -29.31 25.35
CA PHE A 262 45.58 -29.12 25.76
C PHE A 262 45.28 -27.71 26.33
N ALA A 263 46.20 -26.76 26.30
CA ALA A 263 45.96 -25.34 26.66
C ALA A 263 45.42 -24.49 25.48
#